data_39207f6ca77c0a9559987e80e7b2311e
#
_entry.id   39207f6ca77c0a9559987e80e7b2311e
#
_cell.length_a   1.000
_cell.length_b   1.000
_cell.length_c   1.000
_cell.angle_alpha   90.00
_cell.angle_beta   90.00
_cell.angle_gamma   90.00
#
_symmetry.space_group_name_H-M   'P 1'
#
loop_
_entity.id
_entity.type
_entity.pdbx_description
1 polymer ?
#
loop_
_entity_poly.entity_id
_entity_poly.type
_entity_poly.pdbx_seq_one_letter_code
_entity_poly.pdbx_strand_id
1 'polypeptide(L)'
;MQIIRTNNHRFYYSFYANNPAVLDNNTNPNFKATTFKPFIIQKSALCLSELNEQTKQGLFGKFAQRLNTPNKSAATLAKWVLCLGTASLLSLPVKGFLTPSMDSTPSSAMSALDGVIQKGEIVIATTKGDSTVFNHGDIQHGFGYDIADRYADKLGVSLNLKVYDTEQEALNAFKAGDVDGLLGGSQADVAGVQLACNDDMAQTLSGYGLNGTTSLMFRATDGSLNEHAKSFLCSPDELSLTASTARFYDQTLLTNAYSDMHFKKALKQRLPLYKTAFKNGAKAHNHDWQVLAVISYQESHLDPNAISRTGVEGLMMLTQDTAKAMGVKNRTDAVQSIQGGAKYLEVLEKLYTDVPDSERLWFVLASYNMGPNAVKRIQSELNAKGRDGNSWAEVYGYLARNASKNGRYVQCMHYVTNIRTYLETIKTMQV
;
A
#
# COMPACT_ATOMS: atom_id res chain seq x y z
N MET A 1 -33.00 -2.61 20.27
CA MET A 1 -32.46 -1.27 20.43
C MET A 1 -33.22 -0.56 21.54
N GLN A 2 -32.75 -0.68 22.79
CA GLN A 2 -33.32 0.04 23.92
C GLN A 2 -32.39 1.17 24.30
N ILE A 3 -32.90 2.40 24.21
CA ILE A 3 -32.20 3.61 24.64
C ILE A 3 -32.44 3.78 26.13
N ILE A 4 -31.43 3.54 26.94
CA ILE A 4 -31.43 3.93 28.35
C ILE A 4 -30.86 5.36 28.42
N ARG A 5 -31.75 6.33 28.63
CA ARG A 5 -31.37 7.71 28.97
C ARG A 5 -31.01 7.76 30.45
N THR A 6 -29.74 7.98 30.75
CA THR A 6 -29.31 8.50 32.04
C THR A 6 -28.79 9.93 31.86
N ASN A 7 -29.31 10.83 32.70
CA ASN A 7 -28.94 12.25 32.75
C ASN A 7 -27.51 12.39 33.28
N ASN A 8 -26.55 12.32 32.39
CA ASN A 8 -25.21 12.88 32.49
C ASN A 8 -24.53 12.65 31.15
N HIS A 9 -24.06 13.71 30.48
CA HIS A 9 -23.46 13.70 29.15
C HIS A 9 -22.11 12.94 29.15
N ARG A 10 -22.13 11.62 29.18
CA ARG A 10 -21.02 10.74 28.89
C ARG A 10 -21.48 9.75 27.83
N PHE A 11 -21.13 10.00 26.58
CA PHE A 11 -21.38 9.06 25.50
C PHE A 11 -20.33 7.96 25.56
N TYR A 12 -20.77 6.74 25.92
CA TYR A 12 -19.97 5.52 25.79
C TYR A 12 -20.21 4.95 24.39
N TYR A 13 -19.21 4.89 23.57
CA TYR A 13 -19.29 4.20 22.29
C TYR A 13 -18.96 2.72 22.47
N SER A 14 -19.98 1.88 22.34
CA SER A 14 -19.85 0.43 22.31
C SER A 14 -19.80 -0.03 20.86
N PHE A 15 -18.64 -0.38 20.36
CA PHE A 15 -18.48 -1.14 19.12
C PHE A 15 -18.51 -2.65 19.41
N TYR A 16 -19.68 -3.17 19.81
CA TYR A 16 -20.02 -4.58 19.71
C TYR A 16 -21.52 -4.69 19.48
N ALA A 17 -21.92 -4.90 18.22
CA ALA A 17 -23.25 -5.38 17.90
C ALA A 17 -23.15 -6.84 17.47
N ASN A 18 -23.74 -7.72 18.29
CA ASN A 18 -24.31 -9.01 17.97
C ASN A 18 -23.42 -10.13 17.41
N ASN A 19 -22.82 -10.91 18.31
CA ASN A 19 -22.89 -12.36 18.17
C ASN A 19 -22.94 -12.99 19.60
N PRO A 20 -24.00 -13.64 19.99
CA PRO A 20 -24.08 -14.35 21.27
C PRO A 20 -23.70 -15.82 21.04
N ALA A 21 -22.43 -16.16 21.23
CA ALA A 21 -22.02 -17.52 21.60
C ALA A 21 -20.51 -17.55 21.83
N VAL A 22 -20.20 -17.92 23.03
CA VAL A 22 -19.03 -18.53 23.64
C VAL A 22 -18.49 -17.67 24.78
N LEU A 23 -19.16 -17.85 25.92
CA LEU A 23 -18.54 -17.80 27.25
C LEU A 23 -17.94 -19.20 27.47
N ASP A 24 -16.64 -19.30 27.60
CA ASP A 24 -16.06 -20.39 28.38
C ASP A 24 -14.91 -19.88 29.23
N ASN A 25 -15.06 -20.12 30.53
CA ASN A 25 -14.12 -19.81 31.59
C ASN A 25 -12.98 -20.81 31.56
N ASN A 26 -11.73 -20.33 31.47
CA ASN A 26 -10.63 -21.05 32.13
C ASN A 26 -9.50 -20.09 32.49
N THR A 27 -9.46 -19.79 33.79
CA THR A 27 -8.35 -19.18 34.51
C THR A 27 -7.28 -20.22 34.73
N ASN A 28 -6.06 -19.97 34.24
CA ASN A 28 -4.87 -20.69 34.70
C ASN A 28 -3.72 -19.70 34.98
N PRO A 29 -3.33 -19.52 36.26
CA PRO A 29 -2.26 -18.63 36.66
C PRO A 29 -0.94 -19.41 36.78
N ASN A 30 -0.11 -19.48 35.74
CA ASN A 30 1.31 -19.82 35.87
C ASN A 30 2.03 -19.68 34.51
N PHE A 31 2.60 -18.53 34.27
CA PHE A 31 3.68 -18.40 33.27
C PHE A 31 4.88 -17.71 33.90
N LYS A 32 5.90 -18.53 34.22
CA LYS A 32 7.23 -18.06 34.63
C LYS A 32 7.96 -17.51 33.39
N ALA A 33 8.53 -16.32 33.55
CA ALA A 33 9.42 -15.69 32.59
C ALA A 33 10.69 -16.55 32.39
N THR A 34 10.90 -17.02 31.17
CA THR A 34 12.16 -17.60 30.70
C THR A 34 12.89 -16.58 29.83
N THR A 35 14.04 -16.18 30.31
CA THR A 35 15.03 -15.35 29.64
C THR A 35 15.48 -16.01 28.33
N PHE A 36 15.21 -15.37 27.19
CA PHE A 36 15.76 -15.78 25.89
C PHE A 36 17.12 -15.10 25.67
N LYS A 37 18.16 -15.93 25.53
CA LYS A 37 19.46 -15.54 24.99
C LYS A 37 19.37 -15.33 23.46
N PRO A 38 20.14 -14.41 22.87
CA PRO A 38 20.10 -14.17 21.44
C PRO A 38 20.79 -15.31 20.68
N PHE A 39 20.06 -15.88 19.70
CA PHE A 39 20.63 -16.84 18.75
C PHE A 39 21.23 -16.05 17.58
N ILE A 40 22.54 -16.05 17.50
CA ILE A 40 23.35 -15.37 16.51
C ILE A 40 23.25 -16.14 15.16
N ILE A 41 23.04 -15.38 14.11
CA ILE A 41 23.05 -15.75 12.70
C ILE A 41 24.35 -16.44 12.33
N GLN A 42 24.27 -17.69 11.96
CA GLN A 42 25.37 -18.46 11.41
C GLN A 42 24.87 -19.23 10.16
N LYS A 43 24.69 -18.55 9.04
CA LYS A 43 24.52 -19.18 7.70
C LYS A 43 24.71 -18.22 6.51
N SER A 44 25.65 -17.30 6.55
CA SER A 44 26.09 -16.55 5.36
C SER A 44 27.61 -16.50 5.20
N ALA A 45 28.35 -17.34 5.91
CA ALA A 45 29.82 -17.33 5.89
C ALA A 45 30.44 -18.40 4.96
N LEU A 46 29.66 -19.21 4.27
CA LEU A 46 30.19 -20.34 3.49
C LEU A 46 30.45 -20.06 2.01
N CYS A 47 30.14 -18.86 1.49
CA CYS A 47 30.38 -18.56 0.07
C CYS A 47 31.53 -17.58 -0.19
N LEU A 48 32.20 -17.09 0.85
CA LEU A 48 33.34 -16.14 0.74
C LEU A 48 34.70 -16.74 1.07
N SER A 49 34.77 -18.01 1.50
CA SER A 49 36.03 -18.67 1.88
C SER A 49 36.87 -19.21 0.73
N GLU A 50 36.35 -19.25 -0.50
CA GLU A 50 37.05 -19.80 -1.65
C GLU A 50 37.64 -18.76 -2.63
N LEU A 51 37.53 -17.46 -2.33
CA LEU A 51 38.11 -16.41 -3.15
C LEU A 51 39.47 -15.95 -2.61
N ASN A 52 40.45 -15.91 -3.49
CA ASN A 52 41.81 -15.42 -3.21
C ASN A 52 41.79 -13.94 -2.76
N GLU A 53 42.70 -13.57 -1.83
CA GLU A 53 42.76 -12.23 -1.20
C GLU A 53 42.93 -11.06 -2.18
N GLN A 54 43.57 -11.28 -3.33
CA GLN A 54 43.71 -10.25 -4.36
C GLN A 54 42.38 -9.94 -5.07
N THR A 55 41.51 -10.92 -5.19
CA THR A 55 40.15 -10.75 -5.80
C THR A 55 39.23 -10.01 -4.84
N LYS A 56 39.37 -10.21 -3.52
CA LYS A 56 38.62 -9.52 -2.49
C LYS A 56 38.97 -8.03 -2.44
N GLN A 57 40.27 -7.66 -2.51
CA GLN A 57 40.70 -6.26 -2.51
C GLN A 57 40.30 -5.50 -3.80
N GLY A 58 40.30 -6.15 -4.96
CA GLY A 58 39.84 -5.54 -6.22
C GLY A 58 38.35 -5.25 -6.28
N LEU A 59 37.52 -6.08 -5.62
CA LEU A 59 36.07 -5.87 -5.55
C LEU A 59 35.69 -4.76 -4.56
N PHE A 60 36.35 -4.72 -3.40
CA PHE A 60 36.08 -3.68 -2.39
C PHE A 60 36.57 -2.27 -2.81
N GLY A 61 37.67 -2.18 -3.53
CA GLY A 61 38.18 -0.89 -4.04
C GLY A 61 37.29 -0.24 -5.10
N LYS A 62 36.62 -1.04 -5.95
CA LYS A 62 35.66 -0.52 -6.95
C LYS A 62 34.30 -0.18 -6.36
N PHE A 63 33.93 -0.77 -5.23
CA PHE A 63 32.69 -0.50 -4.52
C PHE A 63 32.76 0.83 -3.73
N ALA A 64 33.90 1.11 -3.10
CA ALA A 64 34.09 2.32 -2.31
C ALA A 64 34.13 3.62 -3.17
N GLN A 65 34.55 3.55 -4.42
CA GLN A 65 34.57 4.72 -5.33
C GLN A 65 33.19 5.11 -5.91
N ARG A 66 32.17 4.21 -5.85
CA ARG A 66 30.81 4.49 -6.36
C ARG A 66 29.83 4.97 -5.30
N LEU A 67 30.19 4.97 -4.02
CA LEU A 67 29.32 5.42 -2.94
C LEU A 67 29.35 6.92 -2.64
N ASN A 68 30.14 7.70 -3.40
CA ASN A 68 30.30 9.14 -3.16
C ASN A 68 29.58 10.04 -4.17
N THR A 69 28.55 9.59 -4.84
CA THR A 69 27.67 10.45 -5.65
C THR A 69 26.26 10.49 -5.09
N PRO A 70 25.69 11.69 -4.88
CA PRO A 70 24.35 11.83 -4.32
C PRO A 70 23.30 11.67 -5.44
N ASN A 71 22.84 10.44 -5.71
CA ASN A 71 21.63 10.23 -6.52
C ASN A 71 20.88 8.97 -6.08
N LYS A 72 19.65 9.15 -5.67
CA LYS A 72 18.81 8.19 -4.95
C LYS A 72 18.16 7.08 -5.82
N SER A 73 18.63 6.84 -7.03
CA SER A 73 18.04 5.85 -7.95
C SER A 73 18.85 4.57 -8.19
N ALA A 74 19.94 4.35 -7.44
CA ALA A 74 20.86 3.25 -7.70
C ALA A 74 20.65 1.99 -6.85
N ALA A 75 19.68 1.95 -5.93
CA ALA A 75 19.52 0.84 -5.00
C ALA A 75 18.79 -0.38 -5.60
N THR A 76 18.08 -0.23 -6.71
CA THR A 76 17.29 -1.33 -7.34
C THR A 76 18.07 -2.13 -8.38
N LEU A 77 19.15 -1.59 -8.92
CA LEU A 77 19.96 -2.23 -9.98
C LEU A 77 20.99 -3.26 -9.49
N ALA A 78 21.25 -3.34 -8.21
CA ALA A 78 22.30 -4.22 -7.66
C ALA A 78 21.88 -5.70 -7.50
N LYS A 79 20.62 -6.07 -7.69
CA LYS A 79 20.13 -7.45 -7.49
C LYS A 79 20.19 -8.37 -8.72
N TRP A 80 20.44 -7.86 -9.91
CA TRP A 80 20.32 -8.64 -11.15
C TRP A 80 21.60 -8.94 -11.92
N VAL A 81 22.78 -8.49 -11.47
CA VAL A 81 24.06 -8.65 -12.23
C VAL A 81 24.88 -9.89 -11.79
N LEU A 82 24.40 -10.74 -10.90
CA LEU A 82 25.20 -11.86 -10.34
C LEU A 82 24.89 -13.25 -10.91
N CYS A 83 24.17 -13.36 -12.03
CA CYS A 83 23.81 -14.65 -12.65
C CYS A 83 24.09 -14.76 -14.15
N LEU A 84 25.16 -14.19 -14.69
CA LEU A 84 25.60 -14.54 -16.05
C LEU A 84 27.04 -15.03 -16.03
N GLY A 85 27.15 -16.35 -16.16
CA GLY A 85 28.39 -17.10 -16.21
C GLY A 85 29.22 -16.81 -17.46
N THR A 86 30.50 -16.86 -17.27
CA THR A 86 31.59 -16.75 -18.21
C THR A 86 31.47 -17.76 -19.36
N ALA A 87 31.40 -17.29 -20.59
CA ALA A 87 31.72 -18.08 -21.76
C ALA A 87 33.06 -17.60 -22.35
N SER A 88 34.01 -18.48 -22.41
CA SER A 88 35.38 -18.28 -22.87
C SER A 88 35.44 -18.05 -24.37
N LEU A 89 36.10 -16.98 -24.78
CA LEU A 89 36.51 -16.72 -26.17
C LEU A 89 37.77 -17.54 -26.51
N LEU A 90 37.63 -18.51 -27.37
CA LEU A 90 38.75 -19.11 -28.12
C LEU A 90 38.76 -18.50 -29.52
N SER A 91 39.79 -17.70 -29.80
CA SER A 91 40.10 -17.17 -31.11
C SER A 91 40.88 -18.19 -31.96
N LEU A 92 40.35 -18.54 -33.13
CA LEU A 92 41.11 -19.12 -34.21
C LEU A 92 40.84 -18.38 -35.52
N PRO A 93 41.86 -18.12 -36.33
CA PRO A 93 41.71 -17.35 -37.58
C PRO A 93 41.31 -18.29 -38.72
N VAL A 94 40.20 -17.98 -39.41
CA VAL A 94 39.89 -18.60 -40.71
C VAL A 94 39.82 -17.48 -41.75
N LYS A 95 40.71 -17.64 -42.72
CA LYS A 95 40.73 -16.83 -43.96
C LYS A 95 39.62 -17.27 -44.90
N GLY A 96 38.91 -16.27 -45.36
CA GLY A 96 38.29 -16.11 -46.68
C GLY A 96 37.26 -17.18 -47.10
N PHE A 97 36.05 -16.74 -47.38
CA PHE A 97 35.37 -16.97 -48.66
C PHE A 97 33.92 -16.46 -48.62
N LEU A 98 33.57 -15.72 -49.69
CA LEU A 98 32.23 -15.46 -50.21
C LEU A 98 31.26 -14.66 -49.34
N THR A 99 31.02 -13.45 -49.78
CA THR A 99 29.82 -12.65 -49.42
C THR A 99 28.57 -13.37 -49.84
N PRO A 100 27.69 -13.76 -48.90
CA PRO A 100 26.27 -13.96 -49.20
C PRO A 100 25.63 -12.56 -49.25
N SER A 101 24.78 -12.35 -50.24
CA SER A 101 23.85 -11.24 -50.31
C SER A 101 23.22 -11.01 -48.97
N MET A 102 23.26 -9.77 -48.47
CA MET A 102 22.40 -9.33 -47.38
C MET A 102 20.94 -9.46 -47.84
N ASP A 103 20.33 -10.59 -47.57
CA ASP A 103 18.88 -10.64 -47.37
C ASP A 103 18.62 -9.74 -46.17
N SER A 104 18.04 -8.59 -46.42
CA SER A 104 17.47 -7.72 -45.41
C SER A 104 16.33 -8.50 -44.76
N THR A 105 16.65 -9.25 -43.69
CA THR A 105 15.62 -9.65 -42.74
C THR A 105 14.93 -8.37 -42.29
N PRO A 106 13.60 -8.27 -42.44
CA PRO A 106 12.90 -7.10 -41.92
C PRO A 106 13.26 -7.01 -40.45
N SER A 107 13.82 -5.88 -40.02
CA SER A 107 13.96 -5.51 -38.63
C SER A 107 12.58 -5.74 -38.00
N SER A 108 12.42 -6.78 -37.18
CA SER A 108 11.18 -7.00 -36.48
C SER A 108 10.94 -5.72 -35.67
N ALA A 109 9.87 -5.00 -35.98
CA ALA A 109 9.48 -3.82 -35.23
C ALA A 109 9.45 -4.21 -33.76
N MET A 110 10.10 -3.40 -32.90
CA MET A 110 10.10 -3.61 -31.44
C MET A 110 8.67 -3.70 -30.96
N SER A 111 8.35 -4.71 -30.13
CA SER A 111 7.03 -4.85 -29.55
C SER A 111 6.74 -3.69 -28.58
N ALA A 112 5.46 -3.36 -28.35
CA ALA A 112 5.11 -2.33 -27.37
C ALA A 112 5.55 -2.71 -25.96
N LEU A 113 5.53 -4.00 -25.63
CA LEU A 113 6.04 -4.52 -24.36
C LEU A 113 7.55 -4.25 -24.22
N ASP A 114 8.35 -4.58 -25.24
CA ASP A 114 9.79 -4.30 -25.21
C ASP A 114 10.08 -2.80 -25.13
N GLY A 115 9.28 -1.98 -25.82
CA GLY A 115 9.37 -0.53 -25.79
C GLY A 115 9.15 0.04 -24.38
N VAL A 116 8.14 -0.43 -23.67
CA VAL A 116 7.86 -0.04 -22.27
C VAL A 116 9.00 -0.50 -21.35
N ILE A 117 9.46 -1.73 -21.47
CA ILE A 117 10.58 -2.26 -20.67
C ILE A 117 11.86 -1.47 -20.93
N GLN A 118 12.18 -1.16 -22.18
CA GLN A 118 13.36 -0.38 -22.54
C GLN A 118 13.28 1.06 -22.02
N LYS A 119 12.10 1.69 -22.04
CA LYS A 119 11.85 3.02 -21.51
C LYS A 119 11.96 3.06 -19.98
N GLY A 120 11.74 1.93 -19.28
CA GLY A 120 11.77 1.83 -17.81
C GLY A 120 10.58 2.48 -17.12
N GLU A 121 9.56 2.86 -17.88
CA GLU A 121 8.33 3.49 -17.39
C GLU A 121 7.13 3.05 -18.22
N ILE A 122 5.98 2.83 -17.55
CA ILE A 122 4.69 2.69 -18.21
C ILE A 122 3.79 3.86 -17.83
N VAL A 123 3.25 4.56 -18.83
CA VAL A 123 2.35 5.71 -18.64
C VAL A 123 0.93 5.27 -18.89
N ILE A 124 0.07 5.36 -17.87
CA ILE A 124 -1.33 4.95 -17.95
C ILE A 124 -2.23 6.16 -17.68
N ALA A 125 -3.20 6.40 -18.56
CA ALA A 125 -4.24 7.42 -18.34
C ALA A 125 -5.42 6.81 -17.57
N THR A 126 -6.06 7.60 -16.71
CA THR A 126 -7.26 7.22 -15.97
C THR A 126 -8.08 8.44 -15.56
N THR A 127 -9.26 8.23 -14.99
CA THR A 127 -10.05 9.24 -14.27
C THR A 127 -10.14 8.87 -12.77
N LYS A 128 -10.51 9.82 -11.94
CA LYS A 128 -10.69 9.57 -10.49
C LYS A 128 -11.76 8.52 -10.24
N GLY A 129 -12.85 8.53 -11.01
CA GLY A 129 -13.98 7.61 -10.85
C GLY A 129 -13.62 6.17 -11.18
N ASP A 130 -12.84 5.96 -12.24
CA ASP A 130 -12.49 4.62 -12.71
C ASP A 130 -11.49 3.89 -11.81
N SER A 131 -10.58 4.64 -11.19
CA SER A 131 -9.48 4.08 -10.42
C SER A 131 -9.58 4.34 -8.92
N THR A 132 -10.62 5.06 -8.45
CA THR A 132 -10.74 5.53 -7.05
C THR A 132 -9.52 6.33 -6.57
N VAL A 133 -8.80 6.98 -7.49
CA VAL A 133 -7.54 7.65 -7.21
C VAL A 133 -7.72 8.87 -6.31
N PHE A 134 -6.92 8.95 -5.28
CA PHE A 134 -6.76 10.14 -4.44
C PHE A 134 -5.30 10.32 -4.04
N ASN A 135 -4.92 11.55 -3.62
CA ASN A 135 -3.56 11.86 -3.26
C ASN A 135 -3.40 12.10 -1.75
N HIS A 136 -2.31 11.59 -1.21
CA HIS A 136 -1.83 11.87 0.14
C HIS A 136 -0.42 12.50 0.02
N GLY A 137 -0.32 13.81 0.16
CA GLY A 137 0.87 14.53 -0.27
C GLY A 137 1.10 14.33 -1.78
N ASP A 138 2.29 13.92 -2.16
CA ASP A 138 2.67 13.60 -3.55
C ASP A 138 2.43 12.13 -3.91
N ILE A 139 1.91 11.33 -2.97
CA ILE A 139 1.71 9.89 -3.15
C ILE A 139 0.28 9.64 -3.65
N GLN A 140 0.16 8.87 -4.73
CA GLN A 140 -1.12 8.40 -5.25
C GLN A 140 -1.55 7.11 -4.57
N HIS A 141 -2.86 6.96 -4.37
CA HIS A 141 -3.51 5.76 -3.87
C HIS A 141 -4.80 5.52 -4.66
N GLY A 142 -5.27 4.29 -4.68
CA GLY A 142 -6.54 3.93 -5.30
C GLY A 142 -6.58 2.47 -5.72
N PHE A 143 -7.78 1.90 -5.87
CA PHE A 143 -7.93 0.51 -6.29
C PHE A 143 -7.23 0.22 -7.62
N GLY A 144 -7.51 1.06 -8.63
CA GLY A 144 -6.88 0.91 -9.94
C GLY A 144 -5.39 1.25 -9.93
N TYR A 145 -4.98 2.24 -9.11
CA TYR A 145 -3.58 2.57 -8.93
C TYR A 145 -2.79 1.36 -8.42
N ASP A 146 -3.24 0.73 -7.33
CA ASP A 146 -2.51 -0.38 -6.70
C ASP A 146 -2.37 -1.58 -7.66
N ILE A 147 -3.37 -1.85 -8.52
CA ILE A 147 -3.28 -2.92 -9.52
C ILE A 147 -2.31 -2.53 -10.65
N ALA A 148 -2.38 -1.29 -11.13
CA ALA A 148 -1.49 -0.80 -12.18
C ALA A 148 -0.03 -0.72 -11.70
N ASP A 149 0.19 -0.36 -10.43
CA ASP A 149 1.52 -0.32 -9.80
C ASP A 149 2.13 -1.73 -9.71
N ARG A 150 1.37 -2.72 -9.23
CA ARG A 150 1.81 -4.12 -9.26
C ARG A 150 2.06 -4.65 -10.69
N TYR A 151 1.29 -4.16 -11.68
CA TYR A 151 1.56 -4.51 -13.07
C TYR A 151 2.88 -3.92 -13.56
N ALA A 152 3.16 -2.66 -13.24
CA ALA A 152 4.44 -2.01 -13.56
C ALA A 152 5.62 -2.72 -12.87
N ASP A 153 5.47 -3.08 -11.60
CA ASP A 153 6.46 -3.88 -10.86
C ASP A 153 6.71 -5.24 -11.55
N LYS A 154 5.66 -5.90 -12.04
CA LYS A 154 5.77 -7.15 -12.80
C LYS A 154 6.55 -6.99 -14.09
N LEU A 155 6.46 -5.84 -14.73
CA LEU A 155 7.25 -5.47 -15.92
C LEU A 155 8.69 -5.04 -15.57
N GLY A 156 8.96 -4.72 -14.31
CA GLY A 156 10.24 -4.16 -13.85
C GLY A 156 10.42 -2.69 -14.24
N VAL A 157 9.33 -1.94 -14.37
CA VAL A 157 9.30 -0.52 -14.75
C VAL A 157 8.58 0.33 -13.71
N SER A 158 8.73 1.65 -13.76
CA SER A 158 7.95 2.56 -12.93
C SER A 158 6.57 2.85 -13.52
N LEU A 159 5.55 3.02 -12.65
CA LEU A 159 4.23 3.51 -13.04
C LEU A 159 4.21 5.05 -13.08
N ASN A 160 3.66 5.61 -14.16
CA ASN A 160 3.26 7.00 -14.24
C ASN A 160 1.75 7.06 -14.53
N LEU A 161 0.93 7.17 -13.47
CA LEU A 161 -0.52 7.23 -13.63
C LEU A 161 -0.97 8.69 -13.81
N LYS A 162 -1.42 9.03 -15.02
CA LYS A 162 -1.96 10.35 -15.36
C LYS A 162 -3.47 10.37 -15.16
N VAL A 163 -3.94 11.22 -14.23
CA VAL A 163 -5.35 11.37 -13.91
C VAL A 163 -5.93 12.55 -14.68
N TYR A 164 -6.93 12.28 -15.51
CA TYR A 164 -7.66 13.28 -16.28
C TYR A 164 -8.98 13.62 -15.61
N ASP A 165 -9.53 14.80 -15.91
CA ASP A 165 -10.82 15.22 -15.34
C ASP A 165 -12.00 14.48 -15.97
N THR A 166 -11.88 14.07 -17.23
CA THR A 166 -12.93 13.37 -17.98
C THR A 166 -12.40 12.12 -18.70
N GLU A 167 -13.27 11.13 -18.87
CA GLU A 167 -12.97 9.92 -19.65
C GLU A 167 -12.57 10.27 -21.10
N GLN A 168 -13.20 11.32 -21.68
CA GLN A 168 -12.89 11.73 -23.05
C GLN A 168 -11.46 12.28 -23.19
N GLU A 169 -10.99 13.03 -22.21
CA GLU A 169 -9.60 13.54 -22.19
C GLU A 169 -8.60 12.38 -22.06
N ALA A 170 -8.85 11.44 -21.13
CA ALA A 170 -8.03 10.26 -20.97
C ALA A 170 -7.99 9.41 -22.27
N LEU A 171 -9.13 9.22 -22.90
CA LEU A 171 -9.25 8.50 -24.18
C LEU A 171 -8.54 9.23 -25.33
N ASN A 172 -8.61 10.56 -25.39
CA ASN A 172 -7.91 11.34 -26.40
C ASN A 172 -6.39 11.23 -26.26
N ALA A 173 -5.87 11.34 -25.03
CA ALA A 173 -4.45 11.13 -24.77
C ALA A 173 -3.97 9.72 -25.14
N PHE A 174 -4.79 8.71 -24.87
CA PHE A 174 -4.53 7.33 -25.28
C PHE A 174 -4.50 7.16 -26.80
N LYS A 175 -5.49 7.71 -27.51
CA LYS A 175 -5.57 7.66 -28.99
C LYS A 175 -4.45 8.44 -29.67
N ALA A 176 -4.02 9.57 -29.07
CA ALA A 176 -2.91 10.37 -29.57
C ALA A 176 -1.55 9.69 -29.40
N GLY A 177 -1.44 8.70 -28.49
CA GLY A 177 -0.19 8.03 -28.17
C GLY A 177 0.63 8.71 -27.08
N ASP A 178 0.02 9.66 -26.33
CA ASP A 178 0.67 10.39 -25.22
C ASP A 178 0.84 9.53 -23.97
N VAL A 179 0.17 8.37 -23.93
CA VAL A 179 0.22 7.37 -22.89
C VAL A 179 0.28 5.96 -23.47
N ASP A 180 0.83 5.00 -22.73
CA ASP A 180 0.98 3.61 -23.18
C ASP A 180 -0.33 2.83 -23.01
N GLY A 181 -1.09 3.12 -21.94
CA GLY A 181 -2.34 2.43 -21.62
C GLY A 181 -3.43 3.36 -21.10
N LEU A 182 -4.66 2.81 -21.01
CA LEU A 182 -5.83 3.46 -20.44
C LEU A 182 -6.46 2.52 -19.41
N LEU A 183 -6.65 3.02 -18.20
CA LEU A 183 -7.36 2.35 -17.12
C LEU A 183 -8.72 3.00 -16.94
N GLY A 184 -9.79 2.26 -17.22
CA GLY A 184 -11.15 2.81 -17.15
C GLY A 184 -12.22 1.82 -17.60
N GLY A 185 -13.44 2.32 -17.80
CA GLY A 185 -14.55 1.56 -18.36
C GLY A 185 -14.21 1.02 -19.73
N SER A 186 -14.79 -0.15 -20.11
CA SER A 186 -14.51 -0.75 -21.41
C SER A 186 -14.95 0.17 -22.56
N GLN A 187 -14.06 0.33 -23.54
CA GLN A 187 -14.30 1.10 -24.75
C GLN A 187 -14.54 0.12 -25.92
N ALA A 188 -15.60 0.36 -26.71
CA ALA A 188 -16.01 -0.56 -27.76
C ALA A 188 -14.93 -0.87 -28.81
N ASP A 189 -14.03 0.09 -29.05
CA ASP A 189 -13.01 0.02 -30.11
C ASP A 189 -11.59 -0.24 -29.59
N VAL A 190 -11.43 -0.55 -28.30
CA VAL A 190 -10.11 -0.73 -27.68
C VAL A 190 -10.04 -2.09 -26.97
N ALA A 191 -9.05 -2.89 -27.35
CA ALA A 191 -8.81 -4.15 -26.66
C ALA A 191 -8.34 -3.87 -25.24
N GLY A 192 -8.95 -4.54 -24.26
CA GLY A 192 -8.61 -4.38 -22.85
C GLY A 192 -8.75 -5.69 -22.08
N VAL A 193 -8.06 -5.74 -20.95
CA VAL A 193 -8.15 -6.84 -19.99
C VAL A 193 -8.87 -6.31 -18.75
N GLN A 194 -10.00 -6.93 -18.40
CA GLN A 194 -10.74 -6.55 -17.19
C GLN A 194 -9.88 -6.84 -15.94
N LEU A 195 -9.86 -5.91 -14.99
CA LEU A 195 -9.18 -6.10 -13.72
C LEU A 195 -9.76 -7.28 -12.93
N ALA A 196 -11.04 -7.55 -13.13
CA ALA A 196 -11.74 -8.70 -12.55
C ALA A 196 -11.29 -10.04 -13.13
N CYS A 197 -10.83 -10.08 -14.38
CA CYS A 197 -10.49 -11.29 -15.15
C CYS A 197 -11.65 -12.29 -15.38
N ASN A 198 -12.53 -12.47 -14.42
CA ASN A 198 -13.67 -13.40 -14.51
C ASN A 198 -14.91 -12.86 -13.79
N ASP A 199 -16.07 -13.50 -14.01
CA ASP A 199 -17.37 -13.06 -13.49
C ASP A 199 -17.43 -13.08 -11.95
N ASP A 200 -16.81 -14.07 -11.30
CA ASP A 200 -16.79 -14.19 -9.83
C ASP A 200 -16.05 -13.00 -9.20
N MET A 201 -14.93 -12.60 -9.80
CA MET A 201 -14.20 -11.42 -9.37
C MET A 201 -14.97 -10.13 -9.70
N ALA A 202 -15.62 -10.03 -10.87
CA ALA A 202 -16.46 -8.89 -11.22
C ALA A 202 -17.60 -8.70 -10.21
N GLN A 203 -18.22 -9.80 -9.77
CA GLN A 203 -19.22 -9.77 -8.70
C GLN A 203 -18.61 -9.36 -7.35
N THR A 204 -17.42 -9.83 -7.05
CA THR A 204 -16.69 -9.44 -5.83
C THR A 204 -16.40 -7.94 -5.84
N LEU A 205 -15.90 -7.37 -6.93
CA LEU A 205 -15.65 -5.93 -7.07
C LEU A 205 -16.95 -5.13 -6.89
N SER A 206 -18.02 -5.54 -7.57
CA SER A 206 -19.33 -4.89 -7.46
C SER A 206 -19.89 -4.95 -6.04
N GLY A 207 -19.63 -6.03 -5.29
CA GLY A 207 -20.01 -6.19 -3.88
C GLY A 207 -19.34 -5.17 -2.96
N TYR A 208 -18.15 -4.67 -3.34
CA TYR A 208 -17.45 -3.59 -2.65
C TYR A 208 -17.71 -2.20 -3.27
N GLY A 209 -18.70 -2.07 -4.15
CA GLY A 209 -19.04 -0.80 -4.81
C GLY A 209 -18.01 -0.34 -5.84
N LEU A 210 -17.12 -1.24 -6.28
CA LEU A 210 -16.13 -1.00 -7.32
C LEU A 210 -16.72 -1.40 -8.69
N ASN A 211 -16.26 -0.75 -9.76
CA ASN A 211 -16.73 -1.08 -11.11
C ASN A 211 -16.10 -2.41 -11.58
N GLY A 212 -16.91 -3.46 -11.67
CA GLY A 212 -16.49 -4.79 -12.14
C GLY A 212 -16.07 -4.86 -13.61
N THR A 213 -16.38 -3.82 -14.41
CA THR A 213 -16.01 -3.76 -15.83
C THR A 213 -14.75 -2.91 -16.09
N THR A 214 -14.15 -2.34 -15.07
CA THR A 214 -12.89 -1.59 -15.23
C THR A 214 -11.83 -2.47 -15.88
N SER A 215 -11.19 -1.93 -16.92
CA SER A 215 -10.23 -2.63 -17.77
C SER A 215 -8.93 -1.85 -17.89
N LEU A 216 -7.83 -2.58 -17.99
CA LEU A 216 -6.56 -2.05 -18.43
C LEU A 216 -6.45 -2.30 -19.93
N MET A 217 -6.39 -1.22 -20.72
CA MET A 217 -6.49 -1.24 -22.18
C MET A 217 -5.18 -0.77 -22.78
N PHE A 218 -4.72 -1.48 -23.82
CA PHE A 218 -3.55 -1.11 -24.63
C PHE A 218 -3.94 -1.04 -26.10
N ARG A 219 -3.14 -0.33 -26.91
CA ARG A 219 -3.41 -0.22 -28.34
C ARG A 219 -3.35 -1.58 -29.03
N ALA A 220 -4.31 -1.84 -29.93
CA ALA A 220 -4.44 -3.11 -30.62
C ALA A 220 -3.35 -3.38 -31.69
N THR A 221 -2.55 -2.37 -32.03
CA THR A 221 -1.47 -2.50 -33.01
C THR A 221 -0.36 -3.47 -32.63
N ASP A 222 -0.25 -3.73 -31.32
CA ASP A 222 0.65 -4.71 -30.77
C ASP A 222 -0.05 -5.40 -29.58
N GLY A 223 -0.39 -6.67 -29.75
CA GLY A 223 -1.07 -7.47 -28.72
C GLY A 223 -0.20 -7.80 -27.52
N SER A 224 1.12 -7.53 -27.54
CA SER A 224 2.08 -7.99 -26.54
C SER A 224 1.79 -7.50 -25.13
N LEU A 225 1.43 -6.23 -24.95
CA LEU A 225 1.04 -5.68 -23.64
C LEU A 225 -0.29 -6.26 -23.15
N ASN A 226 -1.28 -6.43 -24.06
CA ASN A 226 -2.57 -7.04 -23.70
C ASN A 226 -2.41 -8.50 -23.25
N GLU A 227 -1.63 -9.30 -23.98
CA GLU A 227 -1.35 -10.71 -23.61
C GLU A 227 -0.61 -10.79 -22.27
N HIS A 228 0.39 -9.93 -22.07
CA HIS A 228 1.14 -9.89 -20.82
C HIS A 228 0.25 -9.45 -19.65
N ALA A 229 -0.56 -8.40 -19.83
CA ALA A 229 -1.51 -7.92 -18.80
C ALA A 229 -2.54 -8.99 -18.46
N LYS A 230 -3.07 -9.71 -19.46
CA LYS A 230 -4.00 -10.83 -19.26
C LYS A 230 -3.35 -11.94 -18.44
N SER A 231 -2.13 -12.33 -18.80
CA SER A 231 -1.39 -13.35 -18.04
C SER A 231 -1.15 -12.95 -16.59
N PHE A 232 -0.86 -11.67 -16.34
CA PHE A 232 -0.68 -11.13 -14.99
C PHE A 232 -2.00 -11.08 -14.22
N LEU A 233 -3.00 -10.33 -14.72
CA LEU A 233 -4.26 -10.07 -14.02
C LEU A 233 -5.06 -11.34 -13.74
N CYS A 234 -4.96 -12.36 -14.61
CA CYS A 234 -5.68 -13.62 -14.48
C CYS A 234 -4.88 -14.71 -13.76
N SER A 235 -3.71 -14.39 -13.24
CA SER A 235 -2.95 -15.34 -12.43
C SER A 235 -3.64 -15.56 -11.07
N PRO A 236 -3.60 -16.80 -10.50
CA PRO A 236 -4.23 -17.07 -9.20
C PRO A 236 -3.72 -16.17 -8.06
N ASP A 237 -2.43 -15.83 -8.08
CA ASP A 237 -1.83 -14.95 -7.08
C ASP A 237 -2.38 -13.52 -7.20
N GLU A 238 -2.41 -12.94 -8.41
CA GLU A 238 -2.94 -11.59 -8.61
C GLU A 238 -4.44 -11.52 -8.35
N LEU A 239 -5.23 -12.53 -8.70
CA LEU A 239 -6.65 -12.59 -8.34
C LEU A 239 -6.86 -12.55 -6.82
N SER A 240 -6.03 -13.24 -6.05
CA SER A 240 -6.06 -13.18 -4.58
C SER A 240 -5.70 -11.80 -4.03
N LEU A 241 -4.72 -11.12 -4.65
CA LEU A 241 -4.32 -9.75 -4.29
C LEU A 241 -5.39 -8.74 -4.69
N THR A 242 -5.95 -8.86 -5.88
CA THR A 242 -7.06 -8.03 -6.36
C THR A 242 -8.28 -8.12 -5.42
N ALA A 243 -8.65 -9.32 -4.96
CA ALA A 243 -9.71 -9.49 -3.97
C ALA A 243 -9.40 -8.80 -2.63
N SER A 244 -8.15 -8.89 -2.17
CA SER A 244 -7.70 -8.22 -0.94
C SER A 244 -7.71 -6.71 -1.07
N THR A 245 -7.23 -6.20 -2.21
CA THR A 245 -7.24 -4.78 -2.57
C THR A 245 -8.68 -4.25 -2.70
N ALA A 246 -9.58 -4.99 -3.36
CA ALA A 246 -10.99 -4.63 -3.48
C ALA A 246 -11.66 -4.47 -2.10
N ARG A 247 -11.44 -5.43 -1.22
CA ARG A 247 -11.96 -5.37 0.15
C ARG A 247 -11.39 -4.19 0.93
N PHE A 248 -10.13 -3.83 0.72
CA PHE A 248 -9.52 -2.66 1.33
C PHE A 248 -10.10 -1.36 0.79
N TYR A 249 -10.39 -1.29 -0.53
CA TYR A 249 -11.00 -0.13 -1.19
C TYR A 249 -12.53 -0.18 -1.19
N ASP A 250 -13.17 -0.84 -0.23
CA ASP A 250 -14.64 -0.92 -0.11
C ASP A 250 -15.27 0.48 -0.12
N GLN A 251 -16.05 0.76 -1.16
CA GLN A 251 -16.76 2.04 -1.37
C GLN A 251 -18.12 2.08 -0.67
N THR A 252 -18.57 0.94 -0.10
CA THR A 252 -19.91 0.85 0.51
C THR A 252 -19.96 1.38 1.94
N LEU A 253 -18.81 1.63 2.57
CA LEU A 253 -18.72 2.01 4.00
C LEU A 253 -19.43 3.32 4.35
N LEU A 254 -19.41 4.32 3.46
CA LEU A 254 -20.11 5.59 3.64
C LEU A 254 -21.43 5.68 2.86
N THR A 255 -21.89 4.61 2.23
CA THR A 255 -23.25 4.56 1.64
C THR A 255 -24.34 4.47 2.70
N ASN A 256 -23.99 4.07 3.92
CA ASN A 256 -24.89 4.17 5.06
C ASN A 256 -25.08 5.66 5.44
N ALA A 257 -26.27 6.18 5.19
CA ALA A 257 -26.63 7.59 5.45
C ALA A 257 -26.29 8.06 6.88
N TYR A 258 -26.37 7.17 7.88
CA TYR A 258 -26.02 7.49 9.25
C TYR A 258 -24.50 7.77 9.40
N SER A 259 -23.65 6.88 8.91
CA SER A 259 -22.18 7.02 8.99
C SER A 259 -21.68 8.23 8.21
N ASP A 260 -22.19 8.44 6.99
CA ASP A 260 -21.86 9.59 6.15
C ASP A 260 -22.28 10.92 6.81
N MET A 261 -23.52 10.99 7.34
CA MET A 261 -24.02 12.15 8.04
C MET A 261 -23.17 12.48 9.29
N HIS A 262 -22.80 11.48 10.08
CA HIS A 262 -21.98 11.67 11.27
C HIS A 262 -20.56 12.18 10.93
N PHE A 263 -19.95 11.62 9.91
CA PHE A 263 -18.64 12.05 9.43
C PHE A 263 -18.70 13.51 8.93
N LYS A 264 -19.61 13.80 8.01
CA LYS A 264 -19.81 15.17 7.48
C LYS A 264 -20.13 16.19 8.57
N LYS A 265 -20.93 15.80 9.56
CA LYS A 265 -21.22 16.66 10.73
C LYS A 265 -19.97 16.94 11.55
N ALA A 266 -19.14 15.94 11.80
CA ALA A 266 -17.88 16.14 12.52
C ALA A 266 -16.91 17.04 11.74
N LEU A 267 -16.79 16.87 10.42
CA LEU A 267 -15.98 17.75 9.57
C LEU A 267 -16.47 19.19 9.61
N LYS A 268 -17.78 19.42 9.64
CA LYS A 268 -18.35 20.77 9.67
C LYS A 268 -18.27 21.42 11.06
N GLN A 269 -18.48 20.68 12.15
CA GLN A 269 -18.67 21.25 13.47
C GLN A 269 -17.44 21.13 14.38
N ARG A 270 -16.65 20.05 14.28
CA ARG A 270 -15.53 19.76 15.18
C ARG A 270 -14.17 20.03 14.54
N LEU A 271 -13.98 19.64 13.29
CA LEU A 271 -12.71 19.81 12.60
C LEU A 271 -12.22 21.28 12.60
N PRO A 272 -13.05 22.30 12.36
CA PRO A 272 -12.58 23.69 12.38
C PRO A 272 -11.93 24.11 13.70
N LEU A 273 -12.39 23.53 14.83
CA LEU A 273 -11.86 23.82 16.17
C LEU A 273 -10.38 23.39 16.32
N TYR A 274 -9.96 22.37 15.58
CA TYR A 274 -8.64 21.74 15.72
C TYR A 274 -7.79 21.83 14.45
N LYS A 275 -8.31 22.39 13.34
CA LYS A 275 -7.64 22.42 12.04
C LYS A 275 -6.24 23.06 12.11
N THR A 276 -6.10 24.15 12.86
CA THR A 276 -4.78 24.80 13.07
C THR A 276 -3.83 23.89 13.84
N ALA A 277 -4.30 23.19 14.87
CA ALA A 277 -3.48 22.26 15.65
C ALA A 277 -3.04 21.06 14.79
N PHE A 278 -3.93 20.50 13.96
CA PHE A 278 -3.58 19.45 12.99
C PHE A 278 -2.53 19.91 12.00
N LYS A 279 -2.68 21.10 11.41
CA LYS A 279 -1.69 21.68 10.49
C LYS A 279 -0.32 21.87 11.14
N ASN A 280 -0.32 22.38 12.37
CA ASN A 280 0.94 22.59 13.11
C ASN A 280 1.62 21.28 13.49
N GLY A 281 0.86 20.29 13.99
CA GLY A 281 1.38 18.96 14.30
C GLY A 281 1.91 18.24 13.06
N ALA A 282 1.18 18.30 11.96
CA ALA A 282 1.58 17.75 10.68
C ALA A 282 2.88 18.37 10.16
N LYS A 283 2.96 19.72 10.16
CA LYS A 283 4.16 20.44 9.73
C LYS A 283 5.39 20.09 10.58
N ALA A 284 5.22 19.90 11.89
CA ALA A 284 6.32 19.60 12.80
C ALA A 284 6.92 18.21 12.56
N HIS A 285 6.16 17.27 12.00
CA HIS A 285 6.52 15.87 11.81
C HIS A 285 6.42 15.39 10.35
N ASN A 286 6.34 16.32 9.39
CA ASN A 286 6.26 16.06 7.95
C ASN A 286 5.10 15.13 7.53
N HIS A 287 3.91 15.37 8.10
CA HIS A 287 2.69 14.63 7.75
C HIS A 287 1.72 15.47 6.94
N ASP A 288 0.78 14.81 6.29
CA ASP A 288 -0.44 15.46 5.81
C ASP A 288 -1.40 15.65 7.00
N TRP A 289 -1.84 16.90 7.24
CA TRP A 289 -2.73 17.23 8.35
C TRP A 289 -4.09 16.51 8.26
N GLN A 290 -4.54 16.17 7.05
CA GLN A 290 -5.79 15.45 6.83
C GLN A 290 -5.68 14.01 7.33
N VAL A 291 -4.51 13.37 7.21
CA VAL A 291 -4.26 12.05 7.81
C VAL A 291 -4.43 12.10 9.33
N LEU A 292 -3.83 13.09 10.00
CA LEU A 292 -4.02 13.25 11.45
C LEU A 292 -5.47 13.49 11.83
N ALA A 293 -6.20 14.27 11.03
CA ALA A 293 -7.61 14.57 11.27
C ALA A 293 -8.50 13.32 11.13
N VAL A 294 -8.30 12.50 10.12
CA VAL A 294 -9.10 11.28 9.94
C VAL A 294 -8.72 10.17 10.94
N ILE A 295 -7.47 10.08 11.37
CA ILE A 295 -7.07 9.24 12.50
C ILE A 295 -7.83 9.69 13.75
N SER A 296 -7.79 10.97 14.06
CA SER A 296 -8.52 11.52 15.22
C SER A 296 -10.02 11.29 15.14
N TYR A 297 -10.61 11.37 13.94
CA TYR A 297 -12.02 11.01 13.76
C TYR A 297 -12.27 9.52 14.02
N GLN A 298 -11.44 8.62 13.52
CA GLN A 298 -11.55 7.19 13.75
C GLN A 298 -11.38 6.84 15.24
N GLU A 299 -10.51 7.54 15.95
CA GLU A 299 -10.20 7.29 17.37
C GLU A 299 -11.29 7.82 18.30
N SER A 300 -11.70 9.09 18.12
CA SER A 300 -12.52 9.82 19.09
C SER A 300 -13.70 10.56 18.47
N HIS A 301 -13.95 10.45 17.16
CA HIS A 301 -14.86 11.34 16.43
C HIS A 301 -14.55 12.82 16.63
N LEU A 302 -13.27 13.18 16.77
CA LEU A 302 -12.80 14.54 17.09
C LEU A 302 -13.35 15.05 18.45
N ASP A 303 -13.51 14.20 19.46
CA ASP A 303 -13.89 14.56 20.82
C ASP A 303 -12.68 14.47 21.77
N PRO A 304 -12.17 15.60 22.30
CA PRO A 304 -11.01 15.58 23.20
C PRO A 304 -11.29 14.90 24.56
N ASN A 305 -12.56 14.76 24.92
CA ASN A 305 -12.99 14.11 26.18
C ASN A 305 -13.35 12.64 25.99
N ALA A 306 -13.14 12.06 24.81
CA ALA A 306 -13.42 10.67 24.58
C ALA A 306 -12.52 9.78 25.44
N ILE A 307 -13.14 8.75 26.06
CA ILE A 307 -12.45 7.75 26.90
C ILE A 307 -12.88 6.36 26.45
N SER A 308 -11.91 5.51 26.13
CA SER A 308 -12.17 4.11 25.81
C SER A 308 -12.43 3.28 27.08
N ARG A 309 -12.96 2.07 26.90
CA ARG A 309 -13.17 1.14 28.02
C ARG A 309 -11.86 0.72 28.72
N THR A 310 -10.73 0.83 28.04
CA THR A 310 -9.39 0.51 28.57
C THR A 310 -8.65 1.71 29.14
N GLY A 311 -9.32 2.87 29.25
CA GLY A 311 -8.71 4.09 29.83
C GLY A 311 -7.77 4.84 28.88
N VAL A 312 -7.84 4.56 27.58
CA VAL A 312 -7.21 5.39 26.55
C VAL A 312 -8.09 6.62 26.35
N GLU A 313 -7.52 7.81 26.22
CA GLU A 313 -8.29 9.06 26.20
C GLU A 313 -7.70 10.12 25.27
N GLY A 314 -8.52 11.12 24.94
CA GLY A 314 -8.20 12.29 24.14
C GLY A 314 -8.40 12.09 22.64
N LEU A 315 -8.14 13.17 21.87
CA LEU A 315 -8.39 13.21 20.43
C LEU A 315 -7.72 12.07 19.65
N MET A 316 -6.46 11.77 20.00
CA MET A 316 -5.65 10.75 19.30
C MET A 316 -5.59 9.41 20.06
N MET A 317 -6.40 9.23 21.12
CA MET A 317 -6.49 7.99 21.90
C MET A 317 -5.13 7.37 22.27
N LEU A 318 -4.22 8.20 22.80
CA LEU A 318 -2.91 7.73 23.22
C LEU A 318 -3.01 6.93 24.52
N THR A 319 -2.32 5.79 24.59
CA THR A 319 -2.10 5.11 25.87
C THR A 319 -1.25 5.97 26.80
N GLN A 320 -1.27 5.72 28.09
CA GLN A 320 -0.47 6.49 29.04
C GLN A 320 1.03 6.39 28.74
N ASP A 321 1.50 5.18 28.38
CA ASP A 321 2.91 4.95 28.05
C ASP A 321 3.30 5.65 26.74
N THR A 322 2.48 5.58 25.71
CA THR A 322 2.71 6.29 24.45
C THR A 322 2.70 7.80 24.67
N ALA A 323 1.74 8.34 25.41
CA ALA A 323 1.66 9.76 25.73
C ALA A 323 2.92 10.23 26.46
N LYS A 324 3.36 9.50 27.49
CA LYS A 324 4.60 9.77 28.21
C LYS A 324 5.83 9.74 27.30
N ALA A 325 5.95 8.72 26.45
CA ALA A 325 7.06 8.60 25.49
C ALA A 325 7.07 9.73 24.46
N MET A 326 5.91 10.23 24.07
CA MET A 326 5.76 11.35 23.12
C MET A 326 5.88 12.73 23.80
N GLY A 327 5.94 12.79 25.14
CA GLY A 327 6.05 14.04 25.91
C GLY A 327 4.70 14.72 26.17
N VAL A 328 3.57 14.00 26.02
CA VAL A 328 2.22 14.48 26.31
C VAL A 328 1.98 14.43 27.81
N LYS A 329 1.69 15.60 28.42
CA LYS A 329 1.40 15.71 29.86
C LYS A 329 -0.09 15.55 30.17
N ASN A 330 -0.94 16.04 29.26
CA ASN A 330 -2.38 15.94 29.35
C ASN A 330 -2.96 15.40 28.04
N ARG A 331 -3.48 14.17 28.05
CA ARG A 331 -4.03 13.49 26.86
C ARG A 331 -5.37 14.10 26.38
N THR A 332 -6.14 14.75 27.29
CA THR A 332 -7.40 15.43 26.98
C THR A 332 -7.20 16.86 26.48
N ASP A 333 -6.00 17.41 26.61
CA ASP A 333 -5.65 18.63 25.91
C ASP A 333 -5.51 18.35 24.41
N ALA A 334 -6.36 19.00 23.62
CA ALA A 334 -6.48 18.74 22.19
C ALA A 334 -5.15 18.95 21.45
N VAL A 335 -4.42 20.02 21.77
CA VAL A 335 -3.16 20.39 21.10
C VAL A 335 -2.07 19.38 21.45
N GLN A 336 -1.91 19.05 22.73
CA GLN A 336 -0.92 18.05 23.16
C GLN A 336 -1.22 16.67 22.60
N SER A 337 -2.51 16.26 22.57
CA SER A 337 -2.94 14.98 22.01
C SER A 337 -2.60 14.90 20.52
N ILE A 338 -2.88 15.94 19.73
CA ILE A 338 -2.55 15.99 18.30
C ILE A 338 -1.03 15.97 18.07
N GLN A 339 -0.26 16.75 18.82
CA GLN A 339 1.20 16.76 18.71
C GLN A 339 1.81 15.41 19.06
N GLY A 340 1.32 14.77 20.15
CA GLY A 340 1.75 13.45 20.55
C GLY A 340 1.41 12.38 19.53
N GLY A 341 0.21 12.42 18.94
CA GLY A 341 -0.21 11.52 17.87
C GLY A 341 0.62 11.68 16.61
N ALA A 342 0.90 12.93 16.18
CA ALA A 342 1.76 13.22 15.04
C ALA A 342 3.18 12.68 15.25
N LYS A 343 3.77 12.93 16.42
CA LYS A 343 5.09 12.40 16.77
C LYS A 343 5.11 10.87 16.81
N TYR A 344 4.06 10.25 17.31
CA TYR A 344 3.96 8.79 17.34
C TYR A 344 3.85 8.20 15.92
N LEU A 345 3.11 8.86 15.03
CA LEU A 345 3.05 8.48 13.62
C LEU A 345 4.45 8.50 12.97
N GLU A 346 5.23 9.56 13.17
CA GLU A 346 6.62 9.65 12.69
C GLU A 346 7.50 8.50 13.23
N VAL A 347 7.34 8.15 14.50
CA VAL A 347 8.07 7.00 15.09
C VAL A 347 7.68 5.70 14.38
N LEU A 348 6.41 5.50 14.07
CA LEU A 348 5.94 4.32 13.36
C LEU A 348 6.42 4.29 11.91
N GLU A 349 6.41 5.42 11.19
CA GLU A 349 6.90 5.52 9.81
C GLU A 349 8.36 5.08 9.68
N LYS A 350 9.20 5.46 10.64
CA LYS A 350 10.62 5.05 10.68
C LYS A 350 10.83 3.54 10.79
N LEU A 351 9.81 2.79 11.21
CA LEU A 351 9.87 1.33 11.26
C LEU A 351 9.60 0.65 9.91
N TYR A 352 9.11 1.41 8.92
CA TYR A 352 8.64 0.89 7.62
C TYR A 352 9.32 1.54 6.42
N THR A 353 10.59 1.96 6.58
CA THR A 353 11.38 2.57 5.49
C THR A 353 11.63 1.62 4.32
N ASP A 354 11.53 0.31 4.55
CA ASP A 354 11.67 -0.73 3.51
C ASP A 354 10.36 -1.00 2.76
N VAL A 355 9.23 -0.44 3.23
CA VAL A 355 7.92 -0.53 2.57
C VAL A 355 7.82 0.59 1.53
N PRO A 356 7.31 0.33 0.31
CA PRO A 356 7.07 1.35 -0.69
C PRO A 356 6.27 2.54 -0.13
N ASP A 357 6.57 3.75 -0.60
CA ASP A 357 5.93 4.98 -0.10
C ASP A 357 4.41 4.94 -0.29
N SER A 358 3.93 4.38 -1.41
CA SER A 358 2.52 4.19 -1.73
C SER A 358 1.78 3.26 -0.74
N GLU A 359 2.49 2.37 -0.06
CA GLU A 359 1.89 1.40 0.86
C GLU A 359 2.17 1.70 2.34
N ARG A 360 3.22 2.48 2.63
CA ARG A 360 3.75 2.72 3.99
C ARG A 360 2.70 3.21 4.98
N LEU A 361 1.81 4.13 4.55
CA LEU A 361 0.77 4.68 5.42
C LEU A 361 -0.10 3.58 6.04
N TRP A 362 -0.43 2.55 5.27
CA TRP A 362 -1.31 1.48 5.74
C TRP A 362 -0.66 0.61 6.83
N PHE A 363 0.64 0.36 6.71
CA PHE A 363 1.44 -0.32 7.74
C PHE A 363 1.54 0.51 9.03
N VAL A 364 1.70 1.81 8.89
CA VAL A 364 1.73 2.77 10.02
C VAL A 364 0.39 2.77 10.75
N LEU A 365 -0.73 2.86 10.02
CA LEU A 365 -2.07 2.82 10.60
C LEU A 365 -2.39 1.49 11.28
N ALA A 366 -2.02 0.37 10.65
CA ALA A 366 -2.14 -0.95 11.27
C ALA A 366 -1.34 -1.04 12.58
N SER A 367 -0.13 -0.46 12.58
CA SER A 367 0.73 -0.42 13.77
C SER A 367 0.20 0.50 14.85
N TYR A 368 -0.42 1.59 14.48
CA TYR A 368 -1.10 2.49 15.42
C TYR A 368 -2.21 1.74 16.18
N ASN A 369 -3.00 0.92 15.48
CA ASN A 369 -4.12 0.18 16.04
C ASN A 369 -3.70 -1.09 16.81
N MET A 370 -2.90 -1.97 16.20
CA MET A 370 -2.59 -3.27 16.77
C MET A 370 -1.17 -3.43 17.32
N GLY A 371 -0.37 -2.36 17.24
CA GLY A 371 1.02 -2.31 17.68
C GLY A 371 2.00 -2.82 16.61
N PRO A 372 3.20 -2.20 16.50
CA PRO A 372 4.15 -2.48 15.44
C PRO A 372 4.71 -3.92 15.49
N ASN A 373 4.87 -4.51 16.66
CA ASN A 373 5.36 -5.88 16.80
C ASN A 373 4.41 -6.91 16.16
N ALA A 374 3.09 -6.66 16.19
CA ALA A 374 2.12 -7.55 15.57
C ALA A 374 2.19 -7.47 14.04
N VAL A 375 2.34 -6.26 13.49
CA VAL A 375 2.49 -6.05 12.04
C VAL A 375 3.82 -6.64 11.54
N LYS A 376 4.93 -6.38 12.22
CA LYS A 376 6.26 -6.96 11.88
C LYS A 376 6.25 -8.48 11.90
N ARG A 377 5.51 -9.11 12.84
CA ARG A 377 5.33 -10.56 12.84
C ARG A 377 4.60 -11.05 11.60
N ILE A 378 3.53 -10.36 11.17
CA ILE A 378 2.80 -10.72 9.94
C ILE A 378 3.72 -10.61 8.72
N GLN A 379 4.50 -9.52 8.61
CA GLN A 379 5.51 -9.36 7.55
C GLN A 379 6.49 -10.55 7.52
N SER A 380 7.01 -10.94 8.70
CA SER A 380 7.94 -12.05 8.80
C SER A 380 7.32 -13.40 8.42
N GLU A 381 6.05 -13.63 8.79
CA GLU A 381 5.33 -14.85 8.43
C GLU A 381 5.03 -14.93 6.93
N LEU A 382 4.71 -13.80 6.27
CA LEU A 382 4.53 -13.73 4.83
C LEU A 382 5.85 -14.00 4.10
N ASN A 383 6.92 -13.32 4.48
CA ASN A 383 8.26 -13.51 3.91
C ASN A 383 8.76 -14.96 4.06
N ALA A 384 8.50 -15.60 5.20
CA ALA A 384 8.83 -17.00 5.42
C ALA A 384 8.08 -17.99 4.50
N LYS A 385 6.94 -17.55 3.94
CA LYS A 385 6.12 -18.29 2.96
C LYS A 385 6.39 -17.90 1.51
N GLY A 386 7.43 -17.09 1.26
CA GLY A 386 7.76 -16.59 -0.08
C GLY A 386 6.78 -15.54 -0.62
N ARG A 387 5.96 -14.91 0.28
CA ARG A 387 5.06 -13.81 -0.05
C ARG A 387 5.73 -12.48 0.31
N ASP A 388 5.32 -11.39 -0.34
CA ASP A 388 5.89 -10.07 -0.03
C ASP A 388 5.27 -9.48 1.25
N GLY A 389 6.02 -9.50 2.35
CA GLY A 389 5.60 -8.89 3.61
C GLY A 389 5.55 -7.36 3.58
N ASN A 390 6.06 -6.71 2.53
CA ASN A 390 6.01 -5.26 2.35
C ASN A 390 4.84 -4.82 1.46
N SER A 391 4.07 -5.75 0.89
CA SER A 391 2.83 -5.48 0.17
C SER A 391 1.64 -5.39 1.13
N TRP A 392 0.91 -4.27 1.11
CA TRP A 392 -0.29 -4.12 1.92
C TRP A 392 -1.41 -5.09 1.52
N ALA A 393 -1.56 -5.37 0.22
CA ALA A 393 -2.52 -6.36 -0.26
C ALA A 393 -2.26 -7.75 0.34
N GLU A 394 -1.00 -8.14 0.51
CA GLU A 394 -0.61 -9.39 1.18
C GLU A 394 -0.91 -9.37 2.68
N VAL A 395 -0.54 -8.30 3.36
CA VAL A 395 -0.80 -8.12 4.80
C VAL A 395 -2.30 -8.09 5.06
N TYR A 396 -3.06 -7.32 4.27
CA TYR A 396 -4.51 -7.25 4.41
C TYR A 396 -5.19 -8.59 4.13
N GLY A 397 -4.74 -9.30 3.09
CA GLY A 397 -5.18 -10.66 2.80
C GLY A 397 -4.85 -11.65 3.93
N TYR A 398 -3.68 -11.53 4.57
CA TYR A 398 -3.34 -12.30 5.76
C TYR A 398 -4.32 -12.04 6.91
N LEU A 399 -4.59 -10.77 7.20
CA LEU A 399 -5.55 -10.38 8.24
C LEU A 399 -6.94 -10.99 7.95
N ALA A 400 -7.40 -10.91 6.70
CA ALA A 400 -8.69 -11.43 6.28
C ALA A 400 -8.80 -12.96 6.43
N ARG A 401 -7.80 -13.70 5.97
CA ARG A 401 -7.76 -15.17 6.09
C ARG A 401 -7.70 -15.68 7.53
N ASN A 402 -7.18 -14.87 8.44
CA ASN A 402 -7.04 -15.24 9.86
C ASN A 402 -8.03 -14.48 10.78
N ALA A 403 -9.00 -13.77 10.21
CA ALA A 403 -9.98 -12.96 10.93
C ALA A 403 -10.81 -13.78 11.92
N SER A 404 -11.23 -15.00 11.54
CA SER A 404 -12.01 -15.90 12.41
C SER A 404 -11.24 -16.37 13.64
N LYS A 405 -9.90 -16.37 13.59
CA LYS A 405 -9.02 -16.83 14.68
C LYS A 405 -8.59 -15.70 15.62
N ASN A 406 -8.70 -14.45 15.18
CA ASN A 406 -8.21 -13.33 15.94
C ASN A 406 -9.03 -12.06 15.68
N GLY A 407 -9.89 -11.69 16.63
CA GLY A 407 -10.73 -10.49 16.53
C GLY A 407 -9.97 -9.18 16.38
N ARG A 408 -8.68 -9.13 16.81
CA ARG A 408 -7.83 -7.94 16.59
C ARG A 408 -7.51 -7.72 15.09
N TYR A 409 -7.50 -8.79 14.28
CA TYR A 409 -7.31 -8.67 12.83
C TYR A 409 -8.54 -8.03 12.18
N VAL A 410 -9.73 -8.44 12.58
CA VAL A 410 -10.99 -7.79 12.16
C VAL A 410 -10.99 -6.31 12.53
N GLN A 411 -10.61 -5.99 13.76
CA GLN A 411 -10.55 -4.61 14.25
C GLN A 411 -9.53 -3.78 13.43
N CYS A 412 -8.36 -4.32 13.17
CA CYS A 412 -7.32 -3.65 12.38
C CYS A 412 -7.78 -3.40 10.95
N MET A 413 -8.37 -4.40 10.27
CA MET A 413 -8.92 -4.23 8.92
C MET A 413 -9.94 -3.10 8.88
N HIS A 414 -10.93 -3.11 9.79
CA HIS A 414 -11.93 -2.03 9.86
C HIS A 414 -11.29 -0.67 10.13
N TYR A 415 -10.31 -0.62 11.02
CA TYR A 415 -9.61 0.62 11.38
C TYR A 415 -8.93 1.25 10.15
N VAL A 416 -8.12 0.47 9.45
CA VAL A 416 -7.35 0.98 8.31
C VAL A 416 -8.28 1.29 7.12
N THR A 417 -9.26 0.42 6.84
CA THR A 417 -10.24 0.65 5.77
C THR A 417 -11.08 1.90 6.02
N ASN A 418 -11.55 2.11 7.26
CA ASN A 418 -12.33 3.31 7.62
C ASN A 418 -11.49 4.59 7.42
N ILE A 419 -10.23 4.60 7.91
CA ILE A 419 -9.34 5.77 7.75
C ILE A 419 -9.07 6.05 6.28
N ARG A 420 -8.82 5.02 5.45
CA ARG A 420 -8.67 5.16 4.01
C ARG A 420 -9.93 5.82 3.40
N THR A 421 -11.12 5.33 3.74
CA THR A 421 -12.39 5.89 3.24
C THR A 421 -12.60 7.34 3.66
N TYR A 422 -12.31 7.68 4.93
CA TYR A 422 -12.39 9.06 5.41
C TYR A 422 -11.37 9.96 4.72
N LEU A 423 -10.15 9.46 4.49
CA LEU A 423 -9.09 10.22 3.81
C LEU A 423 -9.47 10.50 2.35
N GLU A 424 -9.94 9.50 1.61
CA GLU A 424 -10.44 9.66 0.25
C GLU A 424 -11.57 10.70 0.21
N THR A 425 -12.53 10.61 1.14
CA THR A 425 -13.66 11.55 1.22
C THR A 425 -13.22 12.98 1.51
N ILE A 426 -12.34 13.21 2.51
CA ILE A 426 -11.90 14.56 2.88
C ILE A 426 -11.06 15.19 1.76
N LYS A 427 -10.33 14.40 0.99
CA LYS A 427 -9.54 14.84 -0.17
C LYS A 427 -10.44 15.27 -1.33
N THR A 428 -11.52 14.52 -1.59
CA THR A 428 -12.47 14.86 -2.66
C THR A 428 -13.35 16.05 -2.30
N MET A 429 -13.66 16.26 -1.01
CA MET A 429 -14.48 17.40 -0.54
C MET A 429 -13.74 18.74 -0.50
N GLN A 430 -12.43 18.78 -0.72
CA GLN A 430 -11.58 19.99 -0.65
C GLN A 430 -11.75 20.79 0.67
N VAL A 431 -11.82 20.11 1.81
CA VAL A 431 -12.08 20.68 3.15
C VAL A 431 -10.87 21.44 3.72
#